data_f6c1beb46b842dbc76e530fbd0d9cd81
#
_entry.id   f6c1beb46b842dbc76e530fbd0d9cd81
#
_cell.length_a   1.000
_cell.length_b   1.000
_cell.length_c   1.000
_cell.angle_alpha   90.00
_cell.angle_beta   90.00
_cell.angle_gamma   90.00
#
_symmetry.space_group_name_H-M   'P 1'
#
loop_
_entity.id
_entity.type
_entity.pdbx_description
1 polymer ?
#
loop_
_entity_poly.entity_id
_entity_poly.type
_entity_poly.pdbx_seq_one_letter_code
_entity_poly.pdbx_strand_id
1 'polypeptide(L)'
;MTIFELYKSSYNIEIKELNQPLILTYKKGPQESKINTYYVPELCTFSGLDENQQQDSFFMKELSKITKISPETRIYQTNKILDLLIDPEKKDPDELSAKEKSDLYGIEVREPKISFYGYYMKETELIGGRNKRVKTRDRTFPVLSKKDMTKWICFYEESNYNDAETLHKCLSIASKSFGFEVDEPKWIEMPNNSKASAWIATADDYFDPNKKDYKEEYSFVVFLLGKNTKVYNALKKHSLCTNGYVSQIVKVKSLKAKGMMSTCSKILLQINAKLGGISYQTIIEKPIKERKLMVIGVDSSHFKKKTAVAMVSTIDNSFADFYNKEEIIFEDKIEQIQFCVSTFIEEAIPIYEKKNGEKPKNIIIYRQGVSETLKEVLKVEIQQIEQVCKNHNILFYYILVNTKTTFKFFEKTGNTYINPGAGLLVSDGVISKNRFEFFIQPQQVTGGSATPTRFHVAYGNMNFPEIIPKFTYDLCHIYSNWQGTVRTPNVIKAAEKLSKMTVKTTQDELKENLKLGQAYL
;
A
#
# COMPACT_ATOMS: atom_id res chain seq x y z
N MET A 1 10.09 41.44 29.18
CA MET A 1 8.93 41.43 28.27
C MET A 1 8.26 40.07 28.45
N THR A 2 7.01 40.03 28.83
CA THR A 2 6.23 38.80 28.96
C THR A 2 5.77 38.32 27.58
N ILE A 3 5.36 37.06 27.49
CA ILE A 3 4.83 36.48 26.23
C ILE A 3 3.56 37.28 25.78
N PHE A 4 2.75 37.70 26.73
CA PHE A 4 1.59 38.57 26.47
C PHE A 4 2.01 39.91 25.81
N GLU A 5 2.99 40.61 26.38
CA GLU A 5 3.52 41.84 25.81
C GLU A 5 4.13 41.64 24.42
N LEU A 6 4.83 40.52 24.22
CA LEU A 6 5.42 40.18 22.94
C LEU A 6 4.36 40.00 21.84
N TYR A 7 3.30 39.24 22.13
CA TYR A 7 2.25 39.01 21.13
C TYR A 7 1.46 40.29 20.84
N LYS A 8 1.21 41.11 21.85
CA LYS A 8 0.52 42.41 21.68
C LYS A 8 1.35 43.41 20.88
N SER A 9 2.64 43.52 21.18
CA SER A 9 3.51 44.52 20.51
C SER A 9 3.96 44.10 19.11
N SER A 10 4.29 42.79 18.92
CA SER A 10 4.88 42.33 17.65
C SER A 10 3.83 41.82 16.64
N TYR A 11 2.70 41.32 17.12
CA TYR A 11 1.69 40.68 16.25
C TYR A 11 0.30 41.30 16.36
N ASN A 12 0.12 42.31 17.23
CA ASN A 12 -1.18 42.93 17.53
C ASN A 12 -2.25 41.90 17.94
N ILE A 13 -1.82 40.82 18.64
CA ILE A 13 -2.70 39.77 19.13
C ILE A 13 -2.85 39.92 20.65
N GLU A 14 -4.08 39.97 21.12
CA GLU A 14 -4.40 40.01 22.54
C GLU A 14 -4.72 38.63 23.06
N ILE A 15 -3.92 38.14 24.00
CA ILE A 15 -4.11 36.84 24.69
C ILE A 15 -5.10 37.09 25.82
N LYS A 16 -6.21 36.36 25.84
CA LYS A 16 -7.30 36.51 26.80
C LYS A 16 -7.04 35.79 28.13
N GLU A 17 -6.48 34.59 28.04
CA GLU A 17 -6.25 33.72 29.21
C GLU A 17 -4.77 33.78 29.63
N LEU A 18 -4.49 34.63 30.64
CA LEU A 18 -3.11 34.90 31.07
C LEU A 18 -2.46 33.77 31.86
N ASN A 19 -3.26 32.91 32.50
CA ASN A 19 -2.79 31.84 33.37
C ASN A 19 -2.71 30.45 32.67
N GLN A 20 -2.83 30.41 31.33
CA GLN A 20 -2.73 29.16 30.58
C GLN A 20 -1.30 28.60 30.58
N PRO A 21 -1.11 27.27 30.65
CA PRO A 21 0.21 26.68 30.50
C PRO A 21 0.73 26.85 29.09
N LEU A 22 2.05 26.93 28.91
CA LEU A 22 2.65 27.02 27.57
C LEU A 22 2.96 25.63 27.02
N ILE A 23 2.77 25.44 25.72
CA ILE A 23 3.22 24.25 25.02
C ILE A 23 4.70 24.43 24.65
N LEU A 24 5.55 23.56 25.20
CA LEU A 24 6.98 23.56 24.91
C LEU A 24 7.30 22.52 23.84
N THR A 25 7.96 22.97 22.76
CA THR A 25 8.52 22.10 21.74
C THR A 25 10.01 22.30 21.62
N TYR A 26 10.71 21.25 21.18
CA TYR A 26 12.15 21.28 20.98
C TYR A 26 12.47 21.15 19.49
N LYS A 27 13.20 22.10 18.92
CA LYS A 27 13.89 21.91 17.63
C LYS A 27 15.36 21.63 17.88
N LYS A 28 15.95 20.69 17.15
CA LYS A 28 17.41 20.56 17.07
C LYS A 28 17.96 21.71 16.23
N GLY A 29 18.73 22.58 16.87
CA GLY A 29 19.49 23.62 16.20
C GLY A 29 20.83 23.07 15.67
N PRO A 30 21.61 23.93 14.98
CA PRO A 30 22.98 23.60 14.61
C PRO A 30 23.80 23.20 15.86
N GLN A 31 24.70 22.24 15.72
CA GLN A 31 25.56 21.71 16.81
C GLN A 31 24.78 21.02 17.95
N GLU A 32 23.68 20.31 17.68
CA GLU A 32 22.87 19.59 18.67
C GLU A 32 22.25 20.44 19.79
N SER A 33 22.30 21.75 19.71
CA SER A 33 21.62 22.66 20.65
C SER A 33 20.11 22.49 20.57
N LYS A 34 19.45 22.35 21.73
CA LYS A 34 17.97 22.33 21.79
C LYS A 34 17.46 23.76 21.78
N ILE A 35 16.78 24.13 20.69
CA ILE A 35 16.07 25.42 20.64
C ILE A 35 14.66 25.16 21.19
N ASN A 36 14.37 25.73 22.34
CA ASN A 36 13.06 25.68 22.96
C ASN A 36 12.14 26.68 22.25
N THR A 37 10.97 26.22 21.81
CA THR A 37 9.92 27.08 21.25
C THR A 37 8.66 26.90 22.10
N TYR A 38 8.15 28.03 22.58
CA TYR A 38 6.95 28.09 23.41
C TYR A 38 5.77 28.55 22.58
N TYR A 39 4.65 27.85 22.66
CA TYR A 39 3.39 28.23 22.00
C TYR A 39 2.32 28.51 23.04
N VAL A 40 1.49 29.50 22.77
CA VAL A 40 0.33 29.85 23.59
C VAL A 40 -0.85 28.98 23.15
N PRO A 41 -1.41 28.09 23.99
CA PRO A 41 -2.49 27.17 23.61
C PRO A 41 -3.71 27.86 23.00
N GLU A 42 -4.10 29.02 23.51
CA GLU A 42 -5.22 29.82 22.99
C GLU A 42 -5.07 30.16 21.49
N LEU A 43 -3.84 30.28 21.01
CA LEU A 43 -3.50 30.56 19.61
C LEU A 43 -3.23 29.31 18.78
N CYS A 44 -3.33 28.14 19.41
CA CYS A 44 -3.11 26.86 18.75
C CYS A 44 -4.43 26.18 18.38
N THR A 45 -4.48 25.58 17.22
CA THR A 45 -5.59 24.74 16.80
C THR A 45 -5.12 23.30 16.62
N PHE A 46 -5.94 22.35 17.03
CA PHE A 46 -5.66 20.95 16.72
C PHE A 46 -5.75 20.72 15.22
N SER A 47 -4.75 20.08 14.65
CA SER A 47 -4.76 19.64 13.26
C SER A 47 -4.73 18.12 13.17
N GLY A 48 -5.65 17.56 12.39
CA GLY A 48 -5.77 16.12 12.22
C GLY A 48 -6.55 15.44 13.36
N LEU A 49 -6.46 14.11 13.39
CA LEU A 49 -7.13 13.26 14.38
C LEU A 49 -6.09 12.67 15.33
N ASP A 50 -6.43 12.60 16.60
CA ASP A 50 -5.63 11.87 17.57
C ASP A 50 -5.76 10.34 17.40
N GLU A 51 -4.91 9.57 18.09
CA GLU A 51 -4.91 8.11 17.99
C GLU A 51 -6.21 7.47 18.49
N ASN A 52 -6.87 8.06 19.51
CA ASN A 52 -8.12 7.55 20.05
C ASN A 52 -9.26 7.75 19.05
N GLN A 53 -9.34 8.95 18.46
CA GLN A 53 -10.31 9.26 17.41
C GLN A 53 -10.13 8.37 16.18
N GLN A 54 -8.89 8.10 15.76
CA GLN A 54 -8.60 7.18 14.65
C GLN A 54 -8.99 5.73 14.94
N GLN A 55 -8.96 5.32 16.21
CA GLN A 55 -9.37 3.97 16.64
C GLN A 55 -10.87 3.85 16.91
N ASP A 56 -11.57 4.96 17.11
CA ASP A 56 -13.02 4.97 17.28
C ASP A 56 -13.73 4.77 15.93
N SER A 57 -14.28 3.56 15.77
CA SER A 57 -14.97 3.18 14.53
C SER A 57 -16.26 3.95 14.29
N PHE A 58 -16.95 4.39 15.33
CA PHE A 58 -18.16 5.20 15.22
C PHE A 58 -17.82 6.61 14.76
N PHE A 59 -16.88 7.25 15.45
CA PHE A 59 -16.38 8.57 15.08
C PHE A 59 -15.87 8.59 13.62
N MET A 60 -15.03 7.62 13.22
CA MET A 60 -14.51 7.52 11.86
C MET A 60 -15.61 7.28 10.81
N LYS A 61 -16.67 6.58 11.17
CA LYS A 61 -17.83 6.39 10.28
C LYS A 61 -18.60 7.69 10.07
N GLU A 62 -18.89 8.44 11.13
CA GLU A 62 -19.56 9.74 11.03
C GLU A 62 -18.70 10.75 10.25
N LEU A 63 -17.42 10.85 10.57
CA LEU A 63 -16.48 11.68 9.83
C LEU A 63 -16.44 11.33 8.34
N SER A 64 -16.51 10.04 8.01
CA SER A 64 -16.49 9.60 6.61
C SER A 64 -17.72 10.04 5.81
N LYS A 65 -18.87 10.29 6.45
CA LYS A 65 -20.06 10.85 5.77
C LYS A 65 -19.83 12.28 5.29
N ILE A 66 -19.05 13.04 6.05
CA ILE A 66 -18.74 14.45 5.74
C ILE A 66 -17.58 14.53 4.74
N THR A 67 -16.55 13.71 4.92
CA THR A 67 -15.31 13.80 4.12
C THR A 67 -15.40 13.07 2.77
N LYS A 68 -16.30 12.09 2.62
CA LYS A 68 -16.54 11.38 1.36
C LYS A 68 -17.53 12.13 0.48
N ILE A 69 -17.04 13.15 -0.19
CA ILE A 69 -17.84 14.04 -1.06
C ILE A 69 -18.27 13.27 -2.32
N SER A 70 -19.58 13.26 -2.63
CA SER A 70 -20.14 12.65 -3.86
C SER A 70 -19.66 13.36 -5.13
N PRO A 71 -19.75 12.72 -6.31
CA PRO A 71 -19.46 13.37 -7.60
C PRO A 71 -20.21 14.67 -7.79
N GLU A 72 -21.53 14.68 -7.58
CA GLU A 72 -22.37 15.88 -7.75
C GLU A 72 -21.97 17.00 -6.80
N THR A 73 -21.83 16.70 -5.51
CA THR A 73 -21.41 17.68 -4.51
C THR A 73 -20.04 18.26 -4.85
N ARG A 74 -19.12 17.43 -5.35
CA ARG A 74 -17.78 17.90 -5.75
C ARG A 74 -17.85 18.83 -6.93
N ILE A 75 -18.61 18.50 -7.95
CA ILE A 75 -18.80 19.37 -9.14
C ILE A 75 -19.46 20.68 -8.72
N TYR A 76 -20.51 20.60 -7.90
CA TYR A 76 -21.16 21.81 -7.37
C TYR A 76 -20.17 22.73 -6.61
N GLN A 77 -19.37 22.17 -5.69
CA GLN A 77 -18.38 22.95 -4.95
C GLN A 77 -17.28 23.51 -5.86
N THR A 78 -16.83 22.74 -6.87
CA THR A 78 -15.83 23.22 -7.83
C THR A 78 -16.39 24.37 -8.67
N ASN A 79 -17.61 24.27 -9.15
CA ASN A 79 -18.26 25.36 -9.89
C ASN A 79 -18.44 26.59 -9.02
N LYS A 80 -18.86 26.43 -7.76
CA LYS A 80 -18.97 27.55 -6.83
C LYS A 80 -17.65 28.29 -6.59
N ILE A 81 -16.54 27.55 -6.46
CA ILE A 81 -15.20 28.16 -6.35
C ILE A 81 -14.87 28.92 -7.64
N LEU A 82 -15.20 28.33 -8.78
CA LEU A 82 -14.93 28.94 -10.07
C LEU A 82 -15.77 30.20 -10.31
N ASP A 83 -17.06 30.19 -9.93
CA ASP A 83 -17.92 31.35 -9.99
C ASP A 83 -17.34 32.51 -9.18
N LEU A 84 -16.76 32.24 -8.00
CA LEU A 84 -16.03 33.24 -7.19
C LEU A 84 -14.76 33.77 -7.88
N LEU A 85 -14.14 33.00 -8.78
CA LEU A 85 -12.96 33.43 -9.55
C LEU A 85 -13.33 34.19 -10.82
N ILE A 86 -14.48 33.88 -11.45
CA ILE A 86 -14.93 34.47 -12.72
C ILE A 86 -15.70 35.76 -12.47
N ASP A 87 -16.60 35.77 -11.48
CA ASP A 87 -17.47 36.92 -11.17
C ASP A 87 -17.55 37.14 -9.66
N PRO A 88 -16.49 37.70 -9.07
CA PRO A 88 -16.49 38.01 -7.65
C PRO A 88 -17.35 39.24 -7.37
N GLU A 89 -18.31 39.14 -6.47
CA GLU A 89 -18.89 40.31 -5.83
C GLU A 89 -17.77 41.09 -5.17
N LYS A 90 -17.53 42.33 -5.65
CA LYS A 90 -16.55 43.23 -5.03
C LYS A 90 -17.04 43.61 -3.63
N LYS A 91 -16.33 43.11 -2.62
CA LYS A 91 -16.60 43.47 -1.23
C LYS A 91 -16.04 44.85 -0.87
N ASP A 92 -14.97 45.26 -1.57
CA ASP A 92 -14.31 46.53 -1.40
C ASP A 92 -14.11 47.17 -2.79
N PRO A 93 -14.59 48.44 -3.01
CA PRO A 93 -14.43 49.16 -4.28
C PRO A 93 -12.96 49.37 -4.69
N ASP A 94 -12.06 49.47 -3.70
CA ASP A 94 -10.64 49.75 -3.91
C ASP A 94 -9.80 48.47 -4.10
N GLU A 95 -10.37 47.26 -3.90
CA GLU A 95 -9.68 45.99 -4.07
C GLU A 95 -9.96 45.41 -5.46
N LEU A 96 -8.87 44.99 -6.16
CA LEU A 96 -9.00 44.28 -7.43
C LEU A 96 -9.75 42.96 -7.23
N SER A 97 -10.74 42.70 -8.06
CA SER A 97 -11.45 41.42 -8.12
C SER A 97 -10.50 40.30 -8.49
N ALA A 98 -10.87 39.05 -8.21
CA ALA A 98 -10.07 37.87 -8.59
C ALA A 98 -9.86 37.79 -10.11
N LYS A 99 -10.84 38.23 -10.91
CA LYS A 99 -10.73 38.33 -12.37
C LYS A 99 -9.69 39.38 -12.78
N GLU A 100 -9.77 40.58 -12.23
CA GLU A 100 -8.80 41.64 -12.53
C GLU A 100 -7.38 41.26 -12.12
N LYS A 101 -7.22 40.56 -10.97
CA LYS A 101 -5.93 39.99 -10.55
C LYS A 101 -5.44 38.92 -11.55
N SER A 102 -6.32 38.03 -12.01
CA SER A 102 -5.96 37.01 -13.01
C SER A 102 -5.56 37.62 -14.34
N ASP A 103 -6.29 38.63 -14.80
CA ASP A 103 -6.01 39.38 -16.05
C ASP A 103 -4.65 40.07 -15.99
N LEU A 104 -4.28 40.65 -14.83
CA LEU A 104 -2.95 41.24 -14.62
C LEU A 104 -1.80 40.24 -14.77
N TYR A 105 -2.03 38.98 -14.44
CA TYR A 105 -1.05 37.91 -14.61
C TYR A 105 -1.17 37.17 -15.96
N GLY A 106 -2.05 37.64 -16.86
CA GLY A 106 -2.31 36.99 -18.14
C GLY A 106 -2.96 35.60 -18.00
N ILE A 107 -3.67 35.34 -16.90
CA ILE A 107 -4.35 34.10 -16.63
C ILE A 107 -5.81 34.22 -17.02
N GLU A 108 -6.21 33.47 -18.04
CA GLU A 108 -7.62 33.36 -18.44
C GLU A 108 -8.26 32.16 -17.73
N VAL A 109 -9.27 32.42 -16.89
CA VAL A 109 -10.07 31.35 -16.26
C VAL A 109 -11.23 31.01 -17.18
N ARG A 110 -11.20 29.82 -17.75
CA ARG A 110 -12.25 29.32 -18.65
C ARG A 110 -13.22 28.40 -17.91
N GLU A 111 -14.40 28.17 -18.48
CA GLU A 111 -15.37 27.22 -17.93
C GLU A 111 -14.73 25.82 -17.71
N PRO A 112 -15.07 25.14 -16.59
CA PRO A 112 -14.32 23.95 -16.11
C PRO A 112 -14.66 22.65 -16.81
N LYS A 113 -15.44 22.65 -17.88
CA LYS A 113 -15.94 21.42 -18.50
C LYS A 113 -15.03 20.95 -19.62
N ILE A 114 -14.01 20.17 -19.24
CA ILE A 114 -13.29 19.36 -20.22
C ILE A 114 -14.05 18.03 -20.36
N SER A 115 -14.71 17.83 -21.50
CA SER A 115 -15.27 16.54 -21.88
C SER A 115 -14.26 15.80 -22.78
N PHE A 116 -14.02 14.54 -22.50
CA PHE A 116 -13.11 13.69 -23.27
C PHE A 116 -13.62 12.26 -23.29
N TYR A 117 -13.08 11.45 -24.17
CA TYR A 117 -13.43 10.03 -24.27
C TYR A 117 -12.55 9.20 -23.33
N GLY A 118 -13.21 8.29 -22.60
CA GLY A 118 -12.54 7.22 -21.87
C GLY A 118 -12.99 5.87 -22.41
N TYR A 119 -12.16 4.86 -22.24
CA TYR A 119 -12.42 3.51 -22.74
C TYR A 119 -12.54 2.54 -21.57
N TYR A 120 -13.54 1.67 -21.60
CA TYR A 120 -13.62 0.56 -20.66
C TYR A 120 -12.82 -0.63 -21.18
N MET A 121 -11.79 -1.00 -20.44
CA MET A 121 -11.01 -2.21 -20.74
C MET A 121 -11.86 -3.45 -20.49
N LYS A 122 -11.61 -4.50 -21.26
CA LYS A 122 -12.23 -5.82 -21.03
C LYS A 122 -12.00 -6.26 -19.58
N GLU A 123 -13.06 -6.81 -18.96
CA GLU A 123 -12.97 -7.37 -17.60
C GLU A 123 -11.86 -8.41 -17.51
N THR A 124 -11.09 -8.36 -16.42
CA THR A 124 -9.99 -9.29 -16.18
C THR A 124 -10.56 -10.67 -15.83
N GLU A 125 -10.15 -11.66 -16.58
CA GLU A 125 -10.50 -13.07 -16.32
C GLU A 125 -9.46 -13.69 -15.39
N LEU A 126 -9.93 -14.31 -14.30
CA LEU A 126 -9.10 -14.98 -13.31
C LEU A 126 -9.31 -16.51 -13.40
N ILE A 127 -8.23 -17.26 -13.17
CA ILE A 127 -8.25 -18.73 -13.10
C ILE A 127 -7.74 -19.17 -11.74
N GLY A 128 -8.55 -19.96 -11.04
CA GLY A 128 -8.19 -20.69 -9.84
C GLY A 128 -7.78 -22.14 -10.14
N GLY A 129 -7.81 -22.96 -9.12
CA GLY A 129 -7.51 -24.38 -9.24
C GLY A 129 -8.47 -25.12 -10.18
N ARG A 130 -7.99 -26.23 -10.75
CA ARG A 130 -8.74 -27.04 -11.72
C ARG A 130 -9.22 -26.26 -12.94
N ASN A 131 -8.46 -25.21 -13.32
CA ASN A 131 -8.81 -24.29 -14.42
C ASN A 131 -10.19 -23.63 -14.26
N LYS A 132 -10.70 -23.49 -13.05
CA LYS A 132 -11.98 -22.85 -12.79
C LYS A 132 -11.85 -21.34 -13.00
N ARG A 133 -12.70 -20.74 -13.82
CA ARG A 133 -12.82 -19.29 -13.90
C ARG A 133 -13.35 -18.72 -12.59
N VAL A 134 -12.70 -17.70 -12.08
CA VAL A 134 -12.99 -17.04 -10.79
C VAL A 134 -13.31 -15.59 -11.07
N LYS A 135 -14.36 -15.07 -10.43
CA LYS A 135 -14.63 -13.63 -10.39
C LYS A 135 -14.12 -13.06 -9.07
N THR A 136 -13.72 -11.80 -9.07
CA THR A 136 -13.27 -11.11 -7.84
C THR A 136 -14.34 -11.08 -6.73
N ARG A 137 -15.60 -11.32 -7.06
CA ARG A 137 -16.73 -11.41 -6.10
C ARG A 137 -16.95 -12.82 -5.54
N ASP A 138 -16.32 -13.83 -6.14
CA ASP A 138 -16.54 -15.21 -5.71
C ASP A 138 -15.95 -15.41 -4.33
N ARG A 139 -16.78 -15.84 -3.39
CA ARG A 139 -16.36 -16.09 -2.00
C ARG A 139 -15.70 -17.44 -1.81
N THR A 140 -15.90 -18.35 -2.77
CA THR A 140 -15.48 -19.75 -2.71
C THR A 140 -15.00 -20.19 -4.08
N PHE A 141 -13.80 -20.73 -4.16
CA PHE A 141 -13.20 -21.28 -5.38
C PHE A 141 -12.00 -22.17 -5.00
N PRO A 142 -11.67 -23.20 -5.76
CA PRO A 142 -10.44 -23.94 -5.55
C PRO A 142 -9.24 -23.04 -5.86
N VAL A 143 -8.27 -22.96 -4.95
CA VAL A 143 -7.06 -22.16 -5.18
C VAL A 143 -6.15 -22.81 -6.23
N LEU A 144 -5.38 -22.00 -6.95
CA LEU A 144 -4.52 -22.45 -8.04
C LEU A 144 -3.38 -23.34 -7.51
N SER A 145 -2.69 -22.92 -6.46
CA SER A 145 -1.66 -23.67 -5.75
C SER A 145 -1.95 -23.60 -4.26
N LYS A 146 -2.30 -24.75 -3.68
CA LYS A 146 -2.63 -24.85 -2.26
C LYS A 146 -1.40 -25.14 -1.42
N LYS A 147 -1.39 -24.61 -0.21
CA LYS A 147 -0.55 -25.00 0.91
C LYS A 147 -1.45 -25.38 2.07
N ASP A 148 -1.44 -26.63 2.46
CA ASP A 148 -2.27 -27.14 3.53
C ASP A 148 -1.77 -26.64 4.90
N MET A 149 -2.68 -26.44 5.83
CA MET A 149 -2.38 -26.05 7.21
C MET A 149 -2.12 -27.31 8.04
N THR A 150 -0.99 -27.95 7.77
CA THR A 150 -0.51 -29.10 8.52
C THR A 150 0.64 -28.70 9.43
N LYS A 151 0.78 -29.36 10.57
CA LYS A 151 1.88 -29.11 11.54
C LYS A 151 2.04 -27.63 11.88
N TRP A 152 1.03 -27.04 12.47
CA TRP A 152 1.03 -25.65 12.88
C TRP A 152 0.70 -25.46 14.36
N ILE A 153 1.07 -24.30 14.91
CA ILE A 153 0.87 -23.96 16.32
C ILE A 153 -0.10 -22.78 16.42
N CYS A 154 -0.98 -22.80 17.41
CA CYS A 154 -1.83 -21.68 17.79
C CYS A 154 -1.53 -21.21 19.21
N PHE A 155 -0.98 -20.00 19.32
CA PHE A 155 -0.80 -19.32 20.61
C PHE A 155 -2.04 -18.46 20.92
N TYR A 156 -2.54 -18.53 22.13
CA TYR A 156 -3.68 -17.74 22.61
C TYR A 156 -3.53 -17.39 24.09
N GLU A 157 -4.14 -16.29 24.52
CA GLU A 157 -4.23 -15.96 25.95
C GLU A 157 -5.33 -16.80 26.61
N GLU A 158 -5.12 -17.23 27.85
CA GLU A 158 -6.05 -18.06 28.65
C GLU A 158 -7.52 -17.62 28.51
N SER A 159 -7.80 -16.32 28.63
CA SER A 159 -9.15 -15.75 28.48
C SER A 159 -9.75 -15.86 27.06
N ASN A 160 -8.96 -16.22 26.04
CA ASN A 160 -9.37 -16.28 24.65
C ASN A 160 -9.43 -17.71 24.09
N TYR A 161 -9.48 -18.73 24.94
CA TYR A 161 -9.56 -20.13 24.51
C TYR A 161 -10.73 -20.39 23.55
N ASN A 162 -11.94 -19.95 23.92
CA ASN A 162 -13.13 -20.12 23.09
C ASN A 162 -13.02 -19.41 21.73
N ASP A 163 -12.35 -18.25 21.68
CA ASP A 163 -12.09 -17.53 20.44
C ASP A 163 -11.09 -18.30 19.56
N ALA A 164 -10.10 -18.98 20.16
CA ALA A 164 -9.12 -19.80 19.46
C ALA A 164 -9.77 -21.06 18.84
N GLU A 165 -10.58 -21.79 19.61
CA GLU A 165 -11.38 -22.89 19.07
C GLU A 165 -12.32 -22.46 17.93
N THR A 166 -12.98 -21.31 18.12
CA THR A 166 -13.88 -20.74 17.12
C THR A 166 -13.12 -20.40 15.84
N LEU A 167 -11.91 -19.83 15.95
CA LEU A 167 -11.04 -19.56 14.80
C LEU A 167 -10.72 -20.86 14.05
N HIS A 168 -10.26 -21.90 14.74
CA HIS A 168 -9.94 -23.19 14.14
C HIS A 168 -11.16 -23.81 13.43
N LYS A 169 -12.32 -23.88 14.08
CA LYS A 169 -13.59 -24.38 13.50
C LYS A 169 -13.94 -23.62 12.22
N CYS A 170 -13.83 -22.28 12.24
CA CYS A 170 -14.12 -21.45 11.07
C CYS A 170 -13.11 -21.62 9.94
N LEU A 171 -11.82 -21.76 10.24
CA LEU A 171 -10.80 -22.07 9.24
C LEU A 171 -11.05 -23.44 8.60
N SER A 172 -11.39 -24.46 9.38
CA SER A 172 -11.71 -25.79 8.89
C SER A 172 -12.97 -25.84 8.02
N ILE A 173 -13.99 -25.02 8.32
CA ILE A 173 -15.18 -24.90 7.46
C ILE A 173 -14.84 -24.15 6.16
N ALA A 174 -14.13 -23.04 6.25
CA ALA A 174 -13.76 -22.24 5.10
C ALA A 174 -12.83 -22.98 4.15
N SER A 175 -11.94 -23.81 4.67
CA SER A 175 -10.92 -24.56 3.91
C SER A 175 -11.52 -25.48 2.85
N LYS A 176 -12.67 -26.10 3.14
CA LYS A 176 -13.38 -27.00 2.21
C LYS A 176 -13.72 -26.32 0.89
N SER A 177 -14.07 -25.03 0.94
CA SER A 177 -14.43 -24.24 -0.24
C SER A 177 -13.24 -23.88 -1.14
N PHE A 178 -12.03 -23.85 -0.57
CA PHE A 178 -10.79 -23.53 -1.26
C PHE A 178 -9.96 -24.77 -1.60
N GLY A 179 -10.31 -25.93 -1.04
CA GLY A 179 -9.62 -27.20 -1.24
C GLY A 179 -8.39 -27.41 -0.34
N PHE A 180 -8.29 -26.67 0.80
CA PHE A 180 -7.25 -26.88 1.79
C PHE A 180 -7.59 -27.98 2.78
N GLU A 181 -6.55 -28.59 3.33
CA GLU A 181 -6.59 -29.38 4.55
C GLU A 181 -6.14 -28.52 5.73
N VAL A 182 -6.85 -28.61 6.84
CA VAL A 182 -6.56 -27.84 8.07
C VAL A 182 -6.57 -28.83 9.23
N ASP A 183 -5.37 -29.18 9.70
CA ASP A 183 -5.20 -30.04 10.87
C ASP A 183 -5.50 -29.30 12.15
N GLU A 184 -5.69 -30.04 13.22
CA GLU A 184 -5.74 -29.46 14.54
C GLU A 184 -4.36 -28.91 14.92
N PRO A 185 -4.29 -27.66 15.46
CA PRO A 185 -3.01 -27.08 15.84
C PRO A 185 -2.49 -27.68 17.15
N LYS A 186 -1.20 -27.54 17.36
CA LYS A 186 -0.68 -27.58 18.73
C LYS A 186 -1.12 -26.32 19.45
N TRP A 187 -1.91 -26.50 20.50
CA TRP A 187 -2.41 -25.41 21.32
C TRP A 187 -1.38 -24.98 22.35
N ILE A 188 -1.06 -23.67 22.40
CA ILE A 188 -0.14 -23.08 23.39
C ILE A 188 -0.85 -21.94 24.11
N GLU A 189 -1.13 -22.17 25.38
CA GLU A 189 -1.76 -21.21 26.25
C GLU A 189 -0.74 -20.22 26.82
N MET A 190 -1.06 -18.95 26.79
CA MET A 190 -0.27 -17.88 27.37
C MET A 190 -1.05 -17.23 28.50
N PRO A 191 -0.40 -16.90 29.64
CA PRO A 191 -1.06 -16.15 30.71
C PRO A 191 -1.63 -14.83 30.19
N ASN A 192 -2.76 -14.43 30.73
CA ASN A 192 -3.41 -13.18 30.36
C ASN A 192 -2.48 -11.98 30.56
N ASN A 193 -2.53 -11.01 29.62
CA ASN A 193 -1.70 -9.82 29.63
C ASN A 193 -0.17 -10.08 29.62
N SER A 194 0.26 -11.21 29.10
CA SER A 194 1.69 -11.54 28.98
C SER A 194 2.46 -10.48 28.20
N LYS A 195 3.67 -10.18 28.66
CA LYS A 195 4.59 -9.27 27.97
C LYS A 195 5.09 -9.90 26.65
N ALA A 196 5.49 -9.07 25.72
CA ALA A 196 6.04 -9.52 24.43
C ALA A 196 7.20 -10.50 24.57
N SER A 197 8.07 -10.30 25.59
CA SER A 197 9.19 -11.21 25.90
C SER A 197 8.76 -12.64 26.24
N ALA A 198 7.63 -12.80 26.95
CA ALA A 198 7.12 -14.13 27.26
C ALA A 198 6.64 -14.86 26.00
N TRP A 199 5.89 -14.16 25.13
CA TRP A 199 5.45 -14.71 23.85
C TRP A 199 6.62 -15.15 22.96
N ILE A 200 7.69 -14.31 22.92
CA ILE A 200 8.89 -14.59 22.15
C ILE A 200 9.63 -15.80 22.72
N ALA A 201 9.86 -15.82 24.04
CA ALA A 201 10.58 -16.93 24.70
C ALA A 201 9.89 -18.27 24.47
N THR A 202 8.54 -18.31 24.54
CA THR A 202 7.78 -19.54 24.28
C THR A 202 7.81 -19.88 22.77
N ALA A 203 7.81 -18.90 21.86
CA ALA A 203 7.92 -19.15 20.42
C ALA A 203 9.31 -19.70 20.05
N ASP A 204 10.36 -19.26 20.73
CA ASP A 204 11.75 -19.76 20.55
C ASP A 204 11.88 -21.26 20.84
N ASP A 205 11.03 -21.82 21.70
CA ASP A 205 11.04 -23.27 21.96
C ASP A 205 10.69 -24.10 20.71
N TYR A 206 10.04 -23.47 19.73
CA TYR A 206 9.59 -24.15 18.51
C TYR A 206 10.25 -23.64 17.23
N PHE A 207 10.77 -22.40 17.23
CA PHE A 207 11.21 -21.73 16.00
C PHE A 207 12.63 -21.13 16.07
N ASP A 208 13.39 -21.34 17.15
CA ASP A 208 14.78 -20.92 17.20
C ASP A 208 15.71 -22.04 16.73
N PRO A 209 16.35 -21.92 15.54
CA PRO A 209 17.28 -22.94 15.02
C PRO A 209 18.53 -23.16 15.88
N ASN A 210 18.85 -22.21 16.77
CA ASN A 210 20.04 -22.29 17.62
C ASN A 210 19.78 -23.05 18.93
N LYS A 211 18.52 -23.42 19.23
CA LYS A 211 18.22 -24.23 20.42
C LYS A 211 18.67 -25.68 20.22
N LYS A 212 19.25 -26.26 21.28
CA LYS A 212 19.85 -27.62 21.29
C LYS A 212 18.85 -28.72 20.88
N ASP A 213 17.57 -28.54 21.21
CA ASP A 213 16.50 -29.49 20.95
C ASP A 213 15.57 -29.07 19.78
N TYR A 214 16.00 -28.09 18.97
CA TYR A 214 15.25 -27.62 17.83
C TYR A 214 15.01 -28.74 16.81
N LYS A 215 13.75 -28.91 16.43
CA LYS A 215 13.33 -29.76 15.32
C LYS A 215 12.43 -28.94 14.42
N GLU A 216 12.70 -28.92 13.13
CA GLU A 216 11.83 -28.28 12.12
C GLU A 216 10.52 -29.08 11.97
N GLU A 217 9.69 -29.04 13.02
CA GLU A 217 8.45 -29.82 13.11
C GLU A 217 7.24 -29.05 12.60
N TYR A 218 7.25 -27.70 12.77
CA TYR A 218 6.09 -26.86 12.48
C TYR A 218 6.37 -25.89 11.33
N SER A 219 5.42 -25.83 10.37
CA SER A 219 5.53 -25.02 9.16
C SER A 219 5.20 -23.55 9.39
N PHE A 220 4.32 -23.24 10.35
CA PHE A 220 3.95 -21.86 10.68
C PHE A 220 3.22 -21.77 12.03
N VAL A 221 3.02 -20.52 12.46
CA VAL A 221 2.33 -20.20 13.73
C VAL A 221 1.22 -19.17 13.55
N VAL A 222 0.14 -19.38 14.29
CA VAL A 222 -0.93 -18.39 14.46
C VAL A 222 -0.85 -17.82 15.87
N PHE A 223 -0.79 -16.49 15.98
CA PHE A 223 -0.89 -15.79 17.26
C PHE A 223 -2.25 -15.11 17.35
N LEU A 224 -3.08 -15.54 18.29
CA LEU A 224 -4.36 -14.92 18.59
C LEU A 224 -4.18 -13.87 19.70
N LEU A 225 -4.21 -12.59 19.34
CA LEU A 225 -3.92 -11.49 20.24
C LEU A 225 -5.17 -10.69 20.61
N GLY A 226 -5.24 -10.23 21.86
CA GLY A 226 -6.15 -9.20 22.32
C GLY A 226 -5.87 -7.82 21.69
N LYS A 227 -5.77 -6.77 22.50
CA LYS A 227 -5.61 -5.38 22.01
C LYS A 227 -4.15 -4.88 21.96
N ASN A 228 -3.18 -5.66 22.39
CA ASN A 228 -1.82 -5.18 22.62
C ASN A 228 -0.99 -5.02 21.33
N THR A 229 -0.83 -3.79 20.88
CA THR A 229 -0.04 -3.46 19.66
C THR A 229 1.47 -3.68 19.85
N LYS A 230 1.99 -3.55 21.07
CA LYS A 230 3.43 -3.77 21.35
C LYS A 230 3.81 -5.23 21.15
N VAL A 231 2.94 -6.16 21.59
CA VAL A 231 3.12 -7.60 21.35
C VAL A 231 3.10 -7.91 19.85
N TYR A 232 2.16 -7.31 19.10
CA TYR A 232 2.10 -7.48 17.65
C TYR A 232 3.42 -7.12 16.96
N ASN A 233 3.97 -5.93 17.25
CA ASN A 233 5.20 -5.47 16.59
C ASN A 233 6.41 -6.36 16.97
N ALA A 234 6.50 -6.75 18.22
CA ALA A 234 7.58 -7.62 18.71
C ALA A 234 7.53 -9.02 18.03
N LEU A 235 6.37 -9.64 17.96
CA LEU A 235 6.19 -10.93 17.30
C LEU A 235 6.45 -10.85 15.78
N LYS A 236 6.03 -9.76 15.12
CA LYS A 236 6.34 -9.56 13.70
C LYS A 236 7.83 -9.38 13.46
N LYS A 237 8.53 -8.59 14.28
CA LYS A 237 9.98 -8.47 14.19
C LYS A 237 10.67 -9.82 14.41
N HIS A 238 10.28 -10.52 15.45
CA HIS A 238 10.86 -11.81 15.82
C HIS A 238 10.67 -12.86 14.70
N SER A 239 9.44 -13.01 14.20
CA SER A 239 9.15 -14.01 13.17
C SER A 239 9.79 -13.70 11.81
N LEU A 240 9.85 -12.43 11.40
CA LEU A 240 10.30 -12.07 10.06
C LEU A 240 11.78 -11.74 9.98
N CYS A 241 12.35 -11.12 11.03
CA CYS A 241 13.70 -10.58 10.97
C CYS A 241 14.69 -11.31 11.89
N THR A 242 14.23 -11.91 13.01
CA THR A 242 15.12 -12.59 13.94
C THR A 242 15.28 -14.07 13.61
N ASN A 243 14.18 -14.84 13.63
CA ASN A 243 14.26 -16.31 13.45
C ASN A 243 13.82 -16.79 12.06
N GLY A 244 13.07 -15.99 11.30
CA GLY A 244 12.74 -16.33 9.91
C GLY A 244 11.68 -17.43 9.76
N TYR A 245 10.55 -17.33 10.47
CA TYR A 245 9.43 -18.29 10.33
C TYR A 245 8.12 -17.60 9.93
N VAL A 246 7.24 -18.36 9.27
CA VAL A 246 5.95 -17.85 8.80
C VAL A 246 4.98 -17.68 9.96
N SER A 247 4.38 -16.51 10.09
CA SER A 247 3.42 -16.18 11.14
C SER A 247 2.15 -15.50 10.65
N GLN A 248 1.01 -15.86 11.25
CA GLN A 248 -0.26 -15.17 11.10
C GLN A 248 -0.69 -14.60 12.44
N ILE A 249 -0.89 -13.29 12.52
CA ILE A 249 -1.45 -12.68 13.72
C ILE A 249 -2.92 -12.36 13.48
N VAL A 250 -3.77 -12.84 14.38
CA VAL A 250 -5.22 -12.62 14.34
C VAL A 250 -5.62 -11.85 15.60
N LYS A 251 -6.40 -10.78 15.42
CA LYS A 251 -6.95 -10.04 16.57
C LYS A 251 -8.30 -10.62 16.96
N VAL A 252 -8.50 -10.93 18.24
CA VAL A 252 -9.77 -11.42 18.79
C VAL A 252 -10.96 -10.56 18.36
N LYS A 253 -10.81 -9.23 18.34
CA LYS A 253 -11.85 -8.30 17.86
C LYS A 253 -12.33 -8.63 16.43
N SER A 254 -11.48 -9.16 15.58
CA SER A 254 -11.84 -9.52 14.20
C SER A 254 -12.76 -10.73 14.11
N LEU A 255 -12.74 -11.60 15.12
CA LEU A 255 -13.58 -12.79 15.19
C LEU A 255 -14.98 -12.48 15.75
N LYS A 256 -15.10 -11.40 16.54
CA LYS A 256 -16.37 -10.96 17.15
C LYS A 256 -17.21 -10.06 16.22
N ALA A 257 -16.69 -9.70 15.05
CA ALA A 257 -17.39 -8.84 14.09
C ALA A 257 -18.40 -9.63 13.25
N LYS A 258 -19.45 -8.94 12.78
CA LYS A 258 -20.36 -9.50 11.77
C LYS A 258 -19.53 -9.91 10.53
N GLY A 259 -19.70 -11.14 10.05
CA GLY A 259 -18.97 -11.66 8.89
C GLY A 259 -17.70 -12.46 9.22
N MET A 260 -17.63 -13.08 10.39
CA MET A 260 -16.51 -13.92 10.85
C MET A 260 -16.05 -14.94 9.80
N MET A 261 -16.97 -15.67 9.14
CA MET A 261 -16.63 -16.63 8.09
C MET A 261 -15.91 -15.97 6.91
N SER A 262 -16.32 -14.77 6.49
CA SER A 262 -15.60 -14.01 5.45
C SER A 262 -14.21 -13.57 5.91
N THR A 263 -14.04 -13.27 7.18
CA THR A 263 -12.75 -12.94 7.78
C THR A 263 -11.84 -14.16 7.80
N CYS A 264 -12.34 -15.32 8.23
CA CYS A 264 -11.59 -16.57 8.25
C CYS A 264 -11.19 -17.03 6.85
N SER A 265 -12.08 -16.87 5.85
CA SER A 265 -11.74 -17.12 4.43
C SER A 265 -10.55 -16.26 3.96
N LYS A 266 -10.52 -14.98 4.32
CA LYS A 266 -9.40 -14.09 3.98
C LYS A 266 -8.12 -14.46 4.72
N ILE A 267 -8.21 -14.81 6.01
CA ILE A 267 -7.06 -15.30 6.79
C ILE A 267 -6.47 -16.54 6.15
N LEU A 268 -7.31 -17.48 5.72
CA LEU A 268 -6.87 -18.72 5.08
C LEU A 268 -6.12 -18.44 3.77
N LEU A 269 -6.64 -17.55 2.92
CA LEU A 269 -5.96 -17.14 1.68
C LEU A 269 -4.63 -16.41 1.97
N GLN A 270 -4.57 -15.61 3.04
CA GLN A 270 -3.33 -14.97 3.48
C GLN A 270 -2.30 -16.01 3.96
N ILE A 271 -2.71 -17.00 4.72
CA ILE A 271 -1.84 -18.10 5.17
C ILE A 271 -1.31 -18.86 3.96
N ASN A 272 -2.19 -19.21 3.01
CA ASN A 272 -1.77 -19.86 1.76
C ASN A 272 -0.67 -19.05 1.03
N ALA A 273 -0.87 -17.76 0.85
CA ALA A 273 0.10 -16.90 0.19
C ALA A 273 1.43 -16.79 0.96
N LYS A 274 1.38 -16.73 2.29
CA LYS A 274 2.58 -16.69 3.16
C LYS A 274 3.39 -17.98 3.08
N LEU A 275 2.72 -19.11 2.91
CA LEU A 275 3.34 -20.43 2.74
C LEU A 275 3.81 -20.70 1.29
N GLY A 276 3.67 -19.70 0.39
CA GLY A 276 4.07 -19.80 -1.02
C GLY A 276 3.02 -20.44 -1.94
N GLY A 277 1.74 -20.43 -1.52
CA GLY A 277 0.64 -20.83 -2.39
C GLY A 277 0.09 -19.64 -3.19
N ILE A 278 -0.64 -19.96 -4.27
CA ILE A 278 -1.23 -18.97 -5.18
C ILE A 278 -2.74 -19.19 -5.23
N SER A 279 -3.49 -18.17 -4.92
CA SER A 279 -4.97 -18.27 -4.88
C SER A 279 -5.56 -18.37 -6.28
N TYR A 280 -5.17 -17.49 -7.19
CA TYR A 280 -5.58 -17.42 -8.59
C TYR A 280 -4.58 -16.60 -9.40
N GLN A 281 -4.62 -16.73 -10.70
CA GLN A 281 -3.84 -15.95 -11.66
C GLN A 281 -4.75 -15.29 -12.69
N THR A 282 -4.27 -14.24 -13.34
CA THR A 282 -4.96 -13.65 -14.49
C THR A 282 -4.68 -14.44 -15.77
N ILE A 283 -5.65 -14.46 -16.68
CA ILE A 283 -5.39 -14.93 -18.04
C ILE A 283 -4.64 -13.83 -18.76
N ILE A 284 -3.38 -14.11 -19.03
CA ILE A 284 -2.53 -13.19 -19.76
C ILE A 284 -2.56 -13.54 -21.23
N GLU A 285 -2.72 -12.52 -22.06
CA GLU A 285 -2.71 -12.68 -23.50
C GLU A 285 -1.38 -13.28 -23.98
N LYS A 286 -1.47 -14.16 -25.00
CA LYS A 286 -0.33 -14.89 -25.54
C LYS A 286 0.90 -14.02 -25.84
N PRO A 287 0.76 -12.81 -26.42
CA PRO A 287 1.90 -11.95 -26.70
C PRO A 287 2.73 -11.56 -25.46
N ILE A 288 2.10 -11.43 -24.28
CA ILE A 288 2.81 -11.12 -23.02
C ILE A 288 3.46 -12.37 -22.47
N LYS A 289 2.75 -13.50 -22.49
CA LYS A 289 3.22 -14.76 -21.92
C LYS A 289 4.50 -15.27 -22.60
N GLU A 290 4.63 -15.06 -23.91
CA GLU A 290 5.79 -15.47 -24.70
C GLU A 290 7.01 -14.57 -24.50
N ARG A 291 6.87 -13.42 -23.83
CA ARG A 291 7.95 -12.40 -23.71
C ARG A 291 8.91 -12.61 -22.56
N LYS A 292 8.73 -13.64 -21.73
CA LYS A 292 9.61 -13.91 -20.57
C LYS A 292 9.79 -12.66 -19.74
N LEU A 293 8.65 -12.19 -19.22
CA LEU A 293 8.52 -10.91 -18.57
C LEU A 293 8.67 -11.05 -17.05
N MET A 294 9.58 -10.28 -16.46
CA MET A 294 9.66 -10.04 -15.02
C MET A 294 9.02 -8.69 -14.70
N VAL A 295 8.20 -8.63 -13.66
CA VAL A 295 7.53 -7.40 -13.22
C VAL A 295 8.07 -7.02 -11.84
N ILE A 296 8.48 -5.77 -11.69
CA ILE A 296 9.06 -5.25 -10.45
C ILE A 296 8.19 -4.11 -9.92
N GLY A 297 7.88 -4.15 -8.63
CA GLY A 297 7.24 -3.06 -7.89
C GLY A 297 8.21 -2.47 -6.88
N VAL A 298 8.31 -1.15 -6.84
CA VAL A 298 9.16 -0.42 -5.90
C VAL A 298 8.35 0.64 -5.18
N ASP A 299 8.40 0.62 -3.86
CA ASP A 299 7.78 1.65 -3.01
C ASP A 299 8.71 2.06 -1.88
N SER A 300 8.56 3.28 -1.39
CA SER A 300 9.31 3.78 -0.25
C SER A 300 8.39 4.35 0.82
N SER A 301 8.68 4.06 2.07
CA SER A 301 7.94 4.55 3.23
C SER A 301 8.88 5.21 4.22
N HIS A 302 8.44 6.35 4.78
CA HIS A 302 9.22 7.13 5.73
C HIS A 302 8.60 7.04 7.12
N PHE A 303 9.45 6.89 8.12
CA PHE A 303 9.04 6.99 9.51
C PHE A 303 10.20 7.51 10.37
N LYS A 304 9.97 8.63 11.07
CA LYS A 304 11.03 9.37 11.79
C LYS A 304 12.18 9.72 10.84
N LYS A 305 13.40 9.29 11.13
CA LYS A 305 14.62 9.55 10.35
C LYS A 305 15.04 8.40 9.45
N LYS A 306 14.15 7.47 9.18
CA LYS A 306 14.42 6.28 8.37
C LYS A 306 13.47 6.22 7.18
N THR A 307 13.99 5.77 6.06
CA THR A 307 13.25 5.40 4.86
C THR A 307 13.48 3.93 4.59
N ALA A 308 12.41 3.14 4.48
CA ALA A 308 12.52 1.80 3.94
C ALA A 308 12.13 1.81 2.47
N VAL A 309 13.01 1.35 1.60
CA VAL A 309 12.75 1.07 0.18
C VAL A 309 12.50 -0.42 0.04
N ALA A 310 11.34 -0.80 -0.44
CA ALA A 310 11.00 -2.20 -0.68
C ALA A 310 10.85 -2.45 -2.18
N MET A 311 11.41 -3.54 -2.63
CA MET A 311 11.43 -4.01 -4.01
C MET A 311 10.89 -5.43 -4.06
N VAL A 312 9.96 -5.66 -4.98
CA VAL A 312 9.28 -6.94 -5.15
C VAL A 312 9.28 -7.30 -6.62
N SER A 313 9.87 -8.41 -7.00
CA SER A 313 9.83 -8.93 -8.37
C SER A 313 9.00 -10.19 -8.48
N THR A 314 8.32 -10.36 -9.59
CA THR A 314 7.70 -11.64 -9.94
C THR A 314 8.79 -12.59 -10.44
N ILE A 315 8.70 -13.86 -10.02
CA ILE A 315 9.67 -14.89 -10.39
C ILE A 315 9.05 -16.02 -11.23
N ASP A 316 7.76 -15.90 -11.59
CA ASP A 316 7.03 -16.88 -12.37
C ASP A 316 6.04 -16.26 -13.35
N ASN A 317 5.49 -17.07 -14.24
CA ASN A 317 4.52 -16.65 -15.25
C ASN A 317 3.09 -16.45 -14.72
N SER A 318 2.82 -16.72 -13.44
CA SER A 318 1.55 -16.37 -12.79
C SER A 318 1.53 -14.92 -12.35
N PHE A 319 2.68 -14.26 -12.25
CA PHE A 319 2.91 -12.93 -11.69
C PHE A 319 2.44 -12.80 -10.22
N ALA A 320 2.38 -13.91 -9.50
CA ALA A 320 1.90 -13.99 -8.13
C ALA A 320 2.92 -14.59 -7.14
N ASP A 321 4.01 -15.17 -7.63
CA ASP A 321 5.13 -15.64 -6.82
C ASP A 321 6.26 -14.59 -6.84
N PHE A 322 6.83 -14.26 -5.68
CA PHE A 322 7.67 -13.08 -5.51
C PHE A 322 9.04 -13.39 -4.91
N TYR A 323 10.02 -12.62 -5.36
CA TYR A 323 11.26 -12.34 -4.64
C TYR A 323 11.22 -10.91 -4.10
N ASN A 324 11.61 -10.73 -2.86
CA ASN A 324 11.49 -9.46 -2.13
C ASN A 324 12.82 -9.06 -1.51
N LYS A 325 13.08 -7.75 -1.51
CA LYS A 325 14.17 -7.14 -0.78
C LYS A 325 13.76 -5.77 -0.28
N GLU A 326 14.21 -5.41 0.89
CA GLU A 326 14.08 -4.07 1.42
C GLU A 326 15.43 -3.55 1.88
N GLU A 327 15.57 -2.24 1.87
CA GLU A 327 16.74 -1.54 2.38
C GLU A 327 16.29 -0.39 3.30
N ILE A 328 16.94 -0.27 4.46
CA ILE A 328 16.68 0.81 5.42
C ILE A 328 17.76 1.88 5.27
N ILE A 329 17.33 3.05 4.81
CA ILE A 329 18.20 4.18 4.52
C ILE A 329 17.94 5.29 5.54
N PHE A 330 18.98 5.85 6.12
CA PHE A 330 18.91 6.98 7.04
C PHE A 330 18.90 8.31 6.28
N GLU A 331 18.33 9.37 6.87
CA GLU A 331 18.16 10.69 6.23
C GLU A 331 19.47 11.28 5.65
N ASP A 332 20.59 11.02 6.31
CA ASP A 332 21.92 11.46 5.88
C ASP A 332 22.47 10.71 4.66
N LYS A 333 21.80 9.66 4.22
CA LYS A 333 22.22 8.79 3.10
C LYS A 333 21.13 8.61 2.05
N ILE A 334 20.21 9.57 1.95
CA ILE A 334 19.02 9.45 1.07
C ILE A 334 19.39 9.28 -0.42
N GLU A 335 20.58 9.73 -0.82
CA GLU A 335 21.12 9.55 -2.18
C GLU A 335 21.30 8.08 -2.56
N GLN A 336 21.45 7.18 -1.58
CA GLN A 336 21.61 5.74 -1.85
C GLN A 336 20.34 5.11 -2.45
N ILE A 337 19.18 5.74 -2.30
CA ILE A 337 17.90 5.24 -2.85
C ILE A 337 18.01 4.97 -4.35
N GLN A 338 18.75 5.79 -5.10
CA GLN A 338 18.88 5.67 -6.54
C GLN A 338 19.62 4.41 -7.02
N PHE A 339 20.35 3.72 -6.14
CA PHE A 339 21.09 2.50 -6.47
C PHE A 339 20.36 1.21 -6.05
N CYS A 340 19.38 1.29 -5.16
CA CYS A 340 18.68 0.11 -4.63
C CYS A 340 18.06 -0.74 -5.75
N VAL A 341 17.41 -0.10 -6.73
CA VAL A 341 16.67 -0.81 -7.79
C VAL A 341 17.59 -1.55 -8.74
N SER A 342 18.71 -0.94 -9.15
CA SER A 342 19.68 -1.58 -10.05
C SER A 342 20.33 -2.80 -9.36
N THR A 343 20.74 -2.67 -8.11
CA THR A 343 21.27 -3.78 -7.31
C THR A 343 20.25 -4.91 -7.15
N PHE A 344 18.99 -4.56 -6.88
CA PHE A 344 17.92 -5.55 -6.77
C PHE A 344 17.69 -6.32 -8.07
N ILE A 345 17.76 -5.66 -9.22
CA ILE A 345 17.61 -6.31 -10.54
C ILE A 345 18.71 -7.35 -10.76
N GLU A 346 19.96 -7.03 -10.45
CA GLU A 346 21.09 -7.98 -10.55
C GLU A 346 20.86 -9.22 -9.69
N GLU A 347 20.29 -9.08 -8.50
CA GLU A 347 19.97 -10.19 -7.60
C GLU A 347 18.73 -10.99 -8.08
N ALA A 348 17.72 -10.31 -8.64
CA ALA A 348 16.47 -10.93 -9.06
C ALA A 348 16.60 -11.77 -10.34
N ILE A 349 17.49 -11.38 -11.28
CA ILE A 349 17.70 -12.09 -12.55
C ILE A 349 18.06 -13.58 -12.34
N PRO A 350 19.08 -13.95 -11.55
CA PRO A 350 19.43 -15.36 -11.33
C PRO A 350 18.32 -16.14 -10.61
N ILE A 351 17.54 -15.49 -9.75
CA ILE A 351 16.39 -16.14 -9.07
C ILE A 351 15.29 -16.45 -10.08
N TYR A 352 14.98 -15.49 -10.97
CA TYR A 352 14.04 -15.71 -12.08
C TYR A 352 14.53 -16.83 -13.01
N GLU A 353 15.81 -16.82 -13.39
CA GLU A 353 16.42 -17.83 -14.24
C GLU A 353 16.35 -19.24 -13.63
N LYS A 354 16.65 -19.37 -12.34
CA LYS A 354 16.52 -20.64 -11.60
C LYS A 354 15.11 -21.20 -11.63
N LYS A 355 14.09 -20.32 -11.57
CA LYS A 355 12.68 -20.72 -11.56
C LYS A 355 12.14 -21.09 -12.94
N ASN A 356 12.59 -20.40 -13.98
CA ASN A 356 12.03 -20.50 -15.34
C ASN A 356 12.95 -21.21 -16.35
N GLY A 357 14.19 -21.55 -15.97
CA GLY A 357 15.19 -22.18 -16.84
C GLY A 357 15.92 -21.21 -17.78
N GLU A 358 15.57 -19.93 -17.76
CA GLU A 358 16.17 -18.88 -18.59
C GLU A 358 15.97 -17.48 -17.99
N LYS A 359 16.83 -16.54 -18.35
CA LYS A 359 16.75 -15.15 -17.91
C LYS A 359 15.50 -14.44 -18.46
N PRO A 360 14.97 -13.43 -17.75
CA PRO A 360 13.93 -12.59 -18.30
C PRO A 360 14.48 -11.85 -19.54
N LYS A 361 13.67 -11.69 -20.57
CA LYS A 361 14.00 -10.87 -21.75
C LYS A 361 13.48 -9.45 -21.63
N ASN A 362 12.47 -9.27 -20.79
CA ASN A 362 11.80 -7.99 -20.59
C ASN A 362 11.53 -7.76 -19.11
N ILE A 363 11.65 -6.51 -18.66
CA ILE A 363 11.32 -6.08 -17.31
C ILE A 363 10.36 -4.89 -17.35
N ILE A 364 9.27 -4.94 -16.58
CA ILE A 364 8.42 -3.78 -16.31
C ILE A 364 8.63 -3.38 -14.86
N ILE A 365 9.08 -2.15 -14.63
CA ILE A 365 9.31 -1.59 -13.31
C ILE A 365 8.21 -0.57 -13.02
N TYR A 366 7.41 -0.83 -12.01
CA TYR A 366 6.48 0.14 -11.45
C TYR A 366 7.10 0.80 -10.23
N ARG A 367 7.24 2.13 -10.25
CA ARG A 367 7.90 2.93 -9.22
C ARG A 367 6.91 3.89 -8.57
N GLN A 368 6.60 3.66 -7.30
CA GLN A 368 5.79 4.56 -6.46
C GLN A 368 6.68 5.30 -5.45
N GLY A 369 6.20 6.41 -4.91
CA GLY A 369 6.90 7.15 -3.85
C GLY A 369 7.96 8.14 -4.34
N VAL A 370 8.05 8.38 -5.65
CA VAL A 370 8.93 9.41 -6.24
C VAL A 370 8.08 10.46 -6.95
N SER A 371 8.42 11.75 -6.73
CA SER A 371 7.79 12.85 -7.44
C SER A 371 8.45 13.10 -8.79
N GLU A 372 7.66 13.41 -9.80
CA GLU A 372 8.16 13.84 -11.13
C GLU A 372 9.01 15.11 -11.07
N THR A 373 8.95 15.87 -9.98
CA THR A 373 9.80 17.05 -9.76
C THR A 373 11.26 16.68 -9.50
N LEU A 374 11.53 15.43 -9.10
CA LEU A 374 12.88 14.90 -8.86
C LEU A 374 13.50 14.30 -10.13
N LYS A 375 13.43 15.01 -11.25
CA LYS A 375 13.88 14.53 -12.57
C LYS A 375 15.32 14.04 -12.59
N GLU A 376 16.23 14.72 -11.89
CA GLU A 376 17.64 14.35 -11.86
C GLU A 376 17.87 13.03 -11.12
N VAL A 377 17.17 12.83 -10.00
CA VAL A 377 17.23 11.57 -9.23
C VAL A 377 16.71 10.41 -10.08
N LEU A 378 15.58 10.62 -10.78
CA LEU A 378 15.00 9.62 -11.68
C LEU A 378 15.93 9.29 -12.84
N LYS A 379 16.61 10.29 -13.40
CA LYS A 379 17.58 10.10 -14.49
C LYS A 379 18.73 9.20 -14.07
N VAL A 380 19.28 9.43 -12.87
CA VAL A 380 20.38 8.59 -12.35
C VAL A 380 19.90 7.17 -12.07
N GLU A 381 18.72 6.99 -11.43
CA GLU A 381 18.14 5.66 -11.17
C GLU A 381 17.93 4.90 -12.49
N ILE A 382 17.35 5.54 -13.51
CA ILE A 382 17.12 4.93 -14.84
C ILE A 382 18.44 4.57 -15.52
N GLN A 383 19.47 5.43 -15.47
CA GLN A 383 20.78 5.14 -16.08
C GLN A 383 21.45 3.92 -15.44
N GLN A 384 21.36 3.77 -14.12
CA GLN A 384 21.89 2.58 -13.41
C GLN A 384 21.15 1.30 -13.84
N ILE A 385 19.82 1.37 -13.94
CA ILE A 385 19.00 0.25 -14.40
C ILE A 385 19.33 -0.11 -15.86
N GLU A 386 19.50 0.91 -16.72
CA GLU A 386 19.85 0.71 -18.13
C GLU A 386 21.18 -0.02 -18.28
N GLN A 387 22.18 0.33 -17.47
CA GLN A 387 23.48 -0.34 -17.48
C GLN A 387 23.33 -1.84 -17.13
N VAL A 388 22.59 -2.16 -16.08
CA VAL A 388 22.31 -3.55 -15.67
C VAL A 388 21.56 -4.31 -16.78
N CYS A 389 20.48 -3.74 -17.28
CA CYS A 389 19.66 -4.37 -18.32
C CYS A 389 20.45 -4.61 -19.60
N LYS A 390 21.33 -3.68 -19.98
CA LYS A 390 22.22 -3.80 -21.16
C LYS A 390 23.22 -4.95 -20.99
N ASN A 391 23.80 -5.12 -19.81
CA ASN A 391 24.74 -6.22 -19.52
C ASN A 391 24.08 -7.60 -19.66
N HIS A 392 22.79 -7.70 -19.44
CA HIS A 392 22.02 -8.94 -19.54
C HIS A 392 21.18 -9.08 -20.82
N ASN A 393 21.25 -8.14 -21.77
CA ASN A 393 20.41 -8.10 -22.98
C ASN A 393 18.91 -8.06 -22.67
N ILE A 394 18.50 -7.26 -21.69
CA ILE A 394 17.11 -7.12 -21.23
C ILE A 394 16.55 -5.78 -21.69
N LEU A 395 15.35 -5.78 -22.23
CA LEU A 395 14.57 -4.56 -22.51
C LEU A 395 13.70 -4.22 -21.31
N PHE A 396 13.44 -2.92 -21.05
CA PHE A 396 12.60 -2.57 -19.91
C PHE A 396 11.72 -1.33 -20.13
N TYR A 397 10.63 -1.26 -19.35
CA TYR A 397 9.84 -0.07 -19.10
C TYR A 397 10.01 0.36 -17.65
N TYR A 398 10.14 1.68 -17.45
CA TYR A 398 10.14 2.31 -16.12
C TYR A 398 8.90 3.21 -16.01
N ILE A 399 7.97 2.82 -15.17
CA ILE A 399 6.62 3.41 -15.06
C ILE A 399 6.44 4.02 -13.69
N LEU A 400 6.29 5.34 -13.62
CA LEU A 400 5.95 6.05 -12.41
C LEU A 400 4.46 5.85 -12.08
N VAL A 401 4.17 5.54 -10.81
CA VAL A 401 2.82 5.28 -10.32
C VAL A 401 2.42 6.35 -9.32
N ASN A 402 1.37 7.11 -9.61
CA ASN A 402 0.83 8.13 -8.73
C ASN A 402 -0.63 7.85 -8.35
N THR A 403 -0.85 7.50 -7.08
CA THR A 403 -2.18 7.26 -6.51
C THR A 403 -2.81 8.50 -5.86
N LYS A 404 -2.04 9.59 -5.69
CA LYS A 404 -2.46 10.85 -5.07
C LYS A 404 -2.70 11.95 -6.12
N THR A 405 -3.24 11.58 -7.27
CA THR A 405 -3.58 12.54 -8.32
C THR A 405 -4.74 13.45 -7.89
N THR A 406 -4.70 14.70 -8.33
CA THR A 406 -5.80 15.67 -8.16
C THR A 406 -6.93 15.47 -9.18
N PHE A 407 -6.67 14.74 -10.26
CA PHE A 407 -7.68 14.45 -11.27
C PHE A 407 -8.84 13.62 -10.71
N LYS A 408 -10.05 13.99 -11.16
CA LYS A 408 -11.30 13.26 -10.91
C LYS A 408 -12.04 13.12 -12.23
N PHE A 409 -12.47 11.91 -12.53
CA PHE A 409 -13.27 11.62 -13.71
C PHE A 409 -14.69 11.26 -13.29
N PHE A 410 -15.67 11.78 -14.01
CA PHE A 410 -17.08 11.52 -13.75
C PHE A 410 -17.78 11.20 -15.07
N GLU A 411 -18.78 10.34 -15.02
CA GLU A 411 -19.67 10.06 -16.13
C GLU A 411 -20.95 10.86 -15.95
N LYS A 412 -21.40 11.50 -17.02
CA LYS A 412 -22.69 12.18 -17.03
C LYS A 412 -23.78 11.20 -17.47
N THR A 413 -24.73 10.94 -16.59
CA THR A 413 -25.91 10.10 -16.87
C THR A 413 -27.17 10.93 -16.70
N GLY A 414 -27.76 11.35 -17.81
CA GLY A 414 -28.84 12.34 -17.80
C GLY A 414 -28.33 13.67 -17.21
N ASN A 415 -28.95 14.13 -16.12
CA ASN A 415 -28.57 15.35 -15.41
C ASN A 415 -27.67 15.11 -14.19
N THR A 416 -27.27 13.87 -13.92
CA THR A 416 -26.45 13.50 -12.75
C THR A 416 -25.05 13.13 -13.15
N TYR A 417 -24.10 13.27 -12.19
CA TYR A 417 -22.73 12.83 -12.33
C TYR A 417 -22.45 11.67 -11.39
N ILE A 418 -21.90 10.60 -11.94
CA ILE A 418 -21.54 9.40 -11.19
C ILE A 418 -20.05 9.09 -11.28
N ASN A 419 -19.56 8.27 -10.37
CA ASN A 419 -18.21 7.71 -10.49
C ASN A 419 -18.15 6.76 -11.68
N PRO A 420 -17.05 6.76 -12.46
CA PRO A 420 -16.88 5.78 -13.52
C PRO A 420 -16.77 4.36 -12.95
N GLY A 421 -17.16 3.41 -13.76
CA GLY A 421 -17.02 1.99 -13.46
C GLY A 421 -15.57 1.54 -13.35
N ALA A 422 -15.38 0.30 -12.87
CA ALA A 422 -14.05 -0.33 -12.86
C ALA A 422 -13.56 -0.60 -14.29
N GLY A 423 -12.28 -0.41 -14.53
CA GLY A 423 -11.65 -0.63 -15.82
C GLY A 423 -11.65 0.57 -16.76
N LEU A 424 -12.11 1.76 -16.31
CA LEU A 424 -11.96 2.97 -17.12
C LEU A 424 -10.47 3.26 -17.38
N LEU A 425 -10.11 3.41 -18.64
CA LEU A 425 -8.82 3.88 -19.14
C LEU A 425 -9.00 5.26 -19.77
N VAL A 426 -8.16 6.21 -19.37
CA VAL A 426 -8.04 7.53 -19.98
C VAL A 426 -6.60 7.70 -20.46
N SER A 427 -6.40 7.76 -21.76
CA SER A 427 -5.09 7.87 -22.41
C SER A 427 -5.01 9.02 -23.42
N ASP A 428 -6.02 9.91 -23.41
CA ASP A 428 -6.09 11.10 -24.28
C ASP A 428 -6.88 12.23 -23.59
N GLY A 429 -6.85 13.42 -24.16
CA GLY A 429 -7.63 14.58 -23.75
C GLY A 429 -7.07 15.37 -22.57
N VAL A 430 -6.64 14.70 -21.50
CA VAL A 430 -6.11 15.32 -20.27
C VAL A 430 -4.64 15.00 -20.01
N ILE A 431 -4.01 14.29 -20.92
CA ILE A 431 -2.59 13.91 -20.85
C ILE A 431 -1.73 14.81 -21.75
N SER A 432 -0.45 14.89 -21.44
CA SER A 432 0.52 15.60 -22.29
C SER A 432 0.74 14.84 -23.60
N LYS A 433 0.65 15.52 -24.74
CA LYS A 433 0.88 14.94 -26.07
C LYS A 433 2.29 14.36 -26.26
N ASN A 434 3.26 14.86 -25.47
CA ASN A 434 4.67 14.48 -25.56
C ASN A 434 5.09 13.43 -24.54
N ARG A 435 4.11 12.80 -23.83
CA ARG A 435 4.37 11.81 -22.80
C ARG A 435 3.50 10.59 -23.01
N PHE A 436 4.07 9.40 -22.82
CA PHE A 436 3.27 8.21 -22.70
C PHE A 436 2.78 8.08 -21.27
N GLU A 437 1.58 8.57 -21.03
CA GLU A 437 0.92 8.47 -19.74
C GLU A 437 -0.55 8.07 -19.89
N PHE A 438 -1.10 7.47 -18.85
CA PHE A 438 -2.50 7.05 -18.82
C PHE A 438 -3.03 6.99 -17.40
N PHE A 439 -4.34 7.11 -17.26
CA PHE A 439 -5.06 6.92 -16.01
C PHE A 439 -5.90 5.67 -16.07
N ILE A 440 -5.90 4.91 -14.97
CA ILE A 440 -6.82 3.78 -14.80
C ILE A 440 -7.64 4.00 -13.55
N GLN A 441 -8.95 3.70 -13.63
CA GLN A 441 -9.85 3.50 -12.49
C GLN A 441 -10.05 1.99 -12.29
N PRO A 442 -9.22 1.29 -11.49
CA PRO A 442 -9.30 -0.17 -11.41
C PRO A 442 -10.50 -0.65 -10.62
N GLN A 443 -10.97 0.13 -9.65
CA GLN A 443 -12.03 -0.24 -8.72
C GLN A 443 -13.29 0.60 -8.94
N GLN A 444 -14.45 -0.02 -8.81
CA GLN A 444 -15.69 0.73 -8.65
C GLN A 444 -15.76 1.34 -7.25
N VAL A 445 -16.08 2.62 -7.16
CA VAL A 445 -16.20 3.37 -5.91
C VAL A 445 -17.67 3.71 -5.67
N THR A 446 -18.24 3.17 -4.58
CA THR A 446 -19.65 3.36 -4.22
C THR A 446 -19.88 4.52 -3.26
N GLY A 447 -18.85 5.04 -2.61
CA GLY A 447 -18.97 6.15 -1.66
C GLY A 447 -17.88 7.21 -1.88
N GLY A 448 -18.30 8.48 -1.97
CA GLY A 448 -17.39 9.58 -2.30
C GLY A 448 -17.04 9.67 -3.78
N SER A 449 -16.04 10.44 -4.13
CA SER A 449 -15.54 10.60 -5.50
C SER A 449 -14.34 9.68 -5.77
N ALA A 450 -14.37 8.96 -6.87
CA ALA A 450 -13.26 8.11 -7.31
C ALA A 450 -11.99 8.92 -7.57
N THR A 451 -10.84 8.31 -7.28
CA THR A 451 -9.53 8.87 -7.63
C THR A 451 -8.80 7.86 -8.49
N PRO A 452 -8.57 8.15 -9.76
CA PRO A 452 -7.84 7.25 -10.65
C PRO A 452 -6.38 7.14 -10.23
N THR A 453 -5.71 6.11 -10.69
CA THR A 453 -4.24 5.99 -10.59
C THR A 453 -3.63 6.46 -11.90
N ARG A 454 -2.64 7.35 -11.83
CA ARG A 454 -1.88 7.82 -13.00
C ARG A 454 -0.63 6.98 -13.14
N PHE A 455 -0.36 6.57 -14.36
CA PHE A 455 0.83 5.86 -14.80
C PHE A 455 1.55 6.72 -15.85
N HIS A 456 2.84 6.96 -15.64
CA HIS A 456 3.68 7.69 -16.56
C HIS A 456 4.89 6.84 -16.93
N VAL A 457 5.02 6.46 -18.19
CA VAL A 457 6.17 5.73 -18.72
C VAL A 457 7.31 6.72 -18.90
N ALA A 458 8.19 6.79 -17.89
CA ALA A 458 9.33 7.72 -17.88
C ALA A 458 10.48 7.25 -18.77
N TYR A 459 10.59 5.94 -19.00
CA TYR A 459 11.55 5.34 -19.92
C TYR A 459 10.99 4.02 -20.48
N GLY A 460 11.35 3.72 -21.73
CA GLY A 460 10.99 2.44 -22.35
C GLY A 460 11.67 2.21 -23.68
N ASN A 461 12.18 0.99 -23.86
CA ASN A 461 12.82 0.51 -25.08
C ASN A 461 12.21 -0.80 -25.61
N MET A 462 11.06 -1.22 -25.07
CA MET A 462 10.30 -2.37 -25.57
C MET A 462 9.33 -1.95 -26.70
N ASN A 463 8.97 -2.89 -27.59
CA ASN A 463 8.18 -2.63 -28.79
C ASN A 463 6.69 -2.99 -28.65
N PHE A 464 6.07 -2.78 -27.48
CA PHE A 464 4.66 -3.12 -27.26
C PHE A 464 3.95 -2.19 -26.26
N PRO A 465 3.95 -0.88 -26.48
CA PRO A 465 3.35 0.06 -25.54
C PRO A 465 1.83 -0.11 -25.39
N GLU A 466 1.14 -0.59 -26.43
CA GLU A 466 -0.31 -0.70 -26.50
C GLU A 466 -0.92 -1.68 -25.48
N ILE A 467 -0.16 -2.70 -25.08
CA ILE A 467 -0.67 -3.70 -24.11
C ILE A 467 -0.44 -3.28 -22.66
N ILE A 468 0.40 -2.29 -22.38
CA ILE A 468 0.78 -1.88 -21.03
C ILE A 468 -0.41 -1.48 -20.17
N PRO A 469 -1.37 -0.64 -20.63
CA PRO A 469 -2.51 -0.26 -19.81
C PRO A 469 -3.37 -1.46 -19.38
N LYS A 470 -3.67 -2.36 -20.32
CA LYS A 470 -4.47 -3.57 -20.02
C LYS A 470 -3.73 -4.51 -19.07
N PHE A 471 -2.45 -4.77 -19.31
CA PHE A 471 -1.64 -5.60 -18.44
C PHE A 471 -1.51 -5.01 -17.02
N THR A 472 -1.30 -3.68 -16.92
CA THR A 472 -1.31 -2.96 -15.64
C THR A 472 -2.64 -3.15 -14.89
N TYR A 473 -3.76 -3.08 -15.60
CA TYR A 473 -5.09 -3.33 -15.03
C TYR A 473 -5.24 -4.78 -14.54
N ASP A 474 -4.79 -5.76 -15.33
CA ASP A 474 -4.86 -7.17 -14.97
C ASP A 474 -4.09 -7.46 -13.66
N LEU A 475 -2.91 -6.88 -13.49
CA LEU A 475 -2.12 -7.02 -12.27
C LEU A 475 -2.80 -6.41 -11.02
N CYS A 476 -3.76 -5.50 -11.18
CA CYS A 476 -4.54 -4.97 -10.06
C CYS A 476 -5.52 -5.98 -9.46
N HIS A 477 -5.71 -7.15 -10.08
CA HIS A 477 -6.68 -8.16 -9.66
C HIS A 477 -6.08 -9.34 -8.88
N ILE A 478 -4.76 -9.47 -8.82
CA ILE A 478 -4.07 -10.65 -8.26
C ILE A 478 -3.27 -10.37 -6.98
N TYR A 479 -3.70 -9.40 -6.19
CA TYR A 479 -3.05 -9.11 -4.90
C TYR A 479 -3.52 -10.09 -3.82
N SER A 480 -2.62 -10.93 -3.31
CA SER A 480 -2.92 -12.04 -2.40
C SER A 480 -3.52 -11.63 -1.06
N ASN A 481 -3.24 -10.40 -0.59
CA ASN A 481 -3.76 -9.90 0.70
C ASN A 481 -5.21 -9.36 0.62
N TRP A 482 -5.78 -9.26 -0.56
CA TRP A 482 -7.13 -8.73 -0.78
C TRP A 482 -7.83 -9.43 -1.94
N GLN A 483 -8.91 -10.11 -1.63
CA GLN A 483 -9.78 -10.74 -2.62
C GLN A 483 -10.66 -9.68 -3.30
N GLY A 484 -10.12 -9.03 -4.29
CA GLY A 484 -10.79 -7.96 -5.04
C GLY A 484 -9.76 -7.13 -5.79
N THR A 485 -10.22 -6.19 -6.59
CA THR A 485 -9.35 -5.30 -7.35
C THR A 485 -8.71 -4.28 -6.43
N VAL A 486 -7.40 -4.04 -6.58
CA VAL A 486 -6.65 -2.98 -5.90
C VAL A 486 -6.32 -1.85 -6.86
N ARG A 487 -5.92 -0.68 -6.35
CA ARG A 487 -5.70 0.53 -7.15
C ARG A 487 -4.41 0.52 -7.97
N THR A 488 -3.47 -0.35 -7.64
CA THR A 488 -2.14 -0.45 -8.26
C THR A 488 -1.80 -1.91 -8.51
N PRO A 489 -0.88 -2.23 -9.42
CA PRO A 489 -0.38 -3.59 -9.62
C PRO A 489 0.00 -4.28 -8.32
N ASN A 490 -0.20 -5.59 -8.26
CA ASN A 490 0.05 -6.42 -7.07
C ASN A 490 1.47 -6.27 -6.52
N VAL A 491 2.49 -6.16 -7.38
CA VAL A 491 3.89 -5.94 -6.98
C VAL A 491 4.07 -4.60 -6.24
N ILE A 492 3.38 -3.54 -6.65
CA ILE A 492 3.38 -2.25 -5.93
C ILE A 492 2.68 -2.39 -4.57
N LYS A 493 1.54 -3.09 -4.53
CA LYS A 493 0.84 -3.31 -3.26
C LYS A 493 1.66 -4.15 -2.29
N ALA A 494 2.40 -5.12 -2.79
CA ALA A 494 3.33 -5.92 -2.02
C ALA A 494 4.51 -5.07 -1.49
N ALA A 495 5.14 -4.26 -2.35
CA ALA A 495 6.21 -3.33 -1.96
C ALA A 495 5.72 -2.28 -0.95
N GLU A 496 4.53 -1.69 -1.14
CA GLU A 496 3.90 -0.77 -0.19
C GLU A 496 3.66 -1.41 1.19
N LYS A 497 3.22 -2.66 1.21
CA LYS A 497 3.02 -3.41 2.45
C LYS A 497 4.35 -3.69 3.14
N LEU A 498 5.35 -4.14 2.40
CA LEU A 498 6.67 -4.46 2.91
C LEU A 498 7.38 -3.20 3.44
N SER A 499 7.49 -2.11 2.66
CA SER A 499 8.15 -0.87 3.06
C SER A 499 7.54 -0.27 4.35
N LYS A 500 6.20 -0.26 4.45
CA LYS A 500 5.51 0.22 5.65
C LYS A 500 5.76 -0.66 6.86
N MET A 501 5.79 -1.97 6.68
CA MET A 501 6.06 -2.91 7.76
C MET A 501 7.51 -2.77 8.23
N THR A 502 8.46 -2.72 7.32
CA THR A 502 9.89 -2.57 7.62
C THR A 502 10.15 -1.30 8.42
N VAL A 503 9.67 -0.13 7.95
CA VAL A 503 9.99 1.14 8.63
C VAL A 503 9.24 1.36 9.95
N LYS A 504 8.00 0.85 10.09
CA LYS A 504 7.14 1.13 11.25
C LYS A 504 7.08 0.00 12.28
N THR A 505 7.15 -1.24 11.84
CA THR A 505 6.87 -2.41 12.67
C THR A 505 8.13 -3.17 13.02
N THR A 506 8.82 -3.73 12.05
CA THR A 506 10.01 -4.54 12.28
C THR A 506 11.24 -3.71 12.54
N GLN A 507 11.39 -2.58 11.87
CA GLN A 507 12.58 -1.71 11.89
C GLN A 507 13.88 -2.47 11.57
N ASP A 508 13.76 -3.54 10.78
CA ASP A 508 14.81 -4.46 10.39
C ASP A 508 14.42 -5.18 9.10
N GLU A 509 15.36 -5.79 8.40
CA GLU A 509 15.16 -6.48 7.14
C GLU A 509 14.68 -7.93 7.35
N LEU A 510 14.02 -8.49 6.33
CA LEU A 510 13.58 -9.88 6.33
C LEU A 510 14.77 -10.83 6.40
N LYS A 511 14.60 -11.96 7.11
CA LYS A 511 15.52 -13.08 7.02
C LYS A 511 15.57 -13.62 5.59
N GLU A 512 16.76 -14.09 5.18
CA GLU A 512 17.04 -14.55 3.81
C GLU A 512 16.06 -15.62 3.31
N ASN A 513 15.73 -16.56 4.19
CA ASN A 513 14.77 -17.64 3.87
C ASN A 513 13.32 -17.18 3.65
N LEU A 514 12.98 -15.94 4.03
CA LEU A 514 11.65 -15.33 3.82
C LEU A 514 11.59 -14.32 2.67
N LYS A 515 12.70 -14.09 1.98
CA LYS A 515 12.74 -13.21 0.81
C LYS A 515 12.00 -13.79 -0.40
N LEU A 516 11.79 -15.10 -0.45
CA LEU A 516 10.91 -15.76 -1.41
C LEU A 516 9.49 -15.86 -0.85
N GLY A 517 8.49 -15.54 -1.65
CA GLY A 517 7.08 -15.59 -1.28
C GLY A 517 6.58 -14.31 -0.60
N GLN A 518 5.59 -14.42 0.28
CA GLN A 518 4.87 -13.27 0.84
C GLN A 518 4.69 -13.34 2.36
N ALA A 519 5.69 -13.78 3.11
CA ALA A 519 5.62 -13.99 4.56
C ALA A 519 5.23 -12.72 5.36
N TYR A 520 5.46 -11.55 4.80
CA TYR A 520 5.17 -10.23 5.39
C TYR A 520 3.70 -9.77 5.27
N LEU A 521 2.83 -10.48 4.59
CA LEU A 521 1.40 -10.14 4.41
C LEU A 521 0.60 -10.04 5.72
#